data_6b3de5e572af84b37ce90be257442ffe
#
_entry.id   6b3de5e572af84b37ce90be257442ffe
#
_cell.length_a   1.000
_cell.length_b   1.000
_cell.length_c   1.000
_cell.angle_alpha   90.00
_cell.angle_beta   90.00
_cell.angle_gamma   90.00
#
_symmetry.space_group_name_H-M   'P 1'
#
loop_
_entity.id
_entity.type
_entity.pdbx_description
1 polymer ?
#
loop_
_entity_poly.entity_id
_entity_poly.type
_entity_poly.pdbx_seq_one_letter_code
_entity_poly.pdbx_strand_id
1 'polypeptide(L)'
;MSLRVGIDLGTTNSCCYYEWKGRAQCLEYPNGKNLLPSYVEYKSDGSTVVGSIAKKNLRLPKSCVIHNTKRLIGKEFDCPEVQVMVNSCGQPVESIFGKPVFNLNNGRTITPGMVASNIIKYILDTVEEKCGRKATQVCVTIPAHFDNNQRTATYQAIVDAGVPENRIVIENEPTAAAICYGLDNNATNVRVLVYDLGGGTFDVSILSIRNGEYHVDTYEGDPHLGGADFDEALLRWIE
;
A
#
# COMPACT_ATOMS: atom_id res chain seq x y z
N MET A 1 27.86 2.30 -3.38
CA MET A 1 26.99 1.12 -3.43
C MET A 1 25.55 1.60 -3.44
N SER A 2 24.71 1.09 -4.34
CA SER A 2 23.28 1.42 -4.41
C SER A 2 22.51 0.65 -3.33
N LEU A 3 21.50 1.30 -2.74
CA LEU A 3 20.47 0.68 -1.91
C LEU A 3 19.15 0.86 -2.65
N ARG A 4 18.60 -0.21 -3.18
CA ARG A 4 17.31 -0.22 -3.88
C ARG A 4 16.25 -0.79 -2.96
N VAL A 5 15.09 -0.18 -2.94
CA VAL A 5 13.97 -0.58 -2.08
C VAL A 5 12.74 -0.77 -2.93
N GLY A 6 12.09 -1.93 -2.79
CA GLY A 6 10.78 -2.24 -3.36
C GLY A 6 9.74 -2.35 -2.26
N ILE A 7 8.62 -1.66 -2.40
CA ILE A 7 7.52 -1.63 -1.43
C ILE A 7 6.24 -2.07 -2.13
N ASP A 8 5.65 -3.14 -1.66
CA ASP A 8 4.25 -3.46 -1.91
C ASP A 8 3.40 -2.74 -0.84
N LEU A 9 2.71 -1.68 -1.26
CA LEU A 9 1.85 -0.87 -0.39
C LEU A 9 0.44 -1.46 -0.38
N GLY A 10 0.24 -2.55 0.36
CA GLY A 10 -1.03 -3.26 0.39
C GLY A 10 -2.11 -2.59 1.25
N THR A 11 -3.38 -2.90 0.97
CA THR A 11 -4.54 -2.38 1.72
C THR A 11 -4.49 -2.79 3.19
N THR A 12 -4.22 -4.06 3.47
CA THR A 12 -4.22 -4.63 4.83
C THR A 12 -2.82 -4.73 5.42
N ASN A 13 -1.86 -5.19 4.61
CA ASN A 13 -0.46 -5.33 5.00
C ASN A 13 0.42 -4.81 3.87
N SER A 14 1.53 -4.19 4.24
CA SER A 14 2.59 -3.78 3.32
C SER A 14 3.81 -4.68 3.49
N CYS A 15 4.58 -4.85 2.42
CA CYS A 15 5.77 -5.68 2.40
C CYS A 15 6.92 -4.90 1.76
N CYS A 16 8.14 -5.19 2.16
CA CYS A 16 9.32 -4.51 1.64
C CYS A 16 10.45 -5.50 1.37
N TYR A 17 11.01 -5.39 0.17
CA TYR A 17 12.29 -6.00 -0.19
C TYR A 17 13.31 -4.90 -0.46
N TYR A 18 14.57 -5.15 -0.10
CA TYR A 18 15.66 -4.23 -0.41
C TYR A 18 16.89 -4.98 -0.90
N GLU A 19 17.58 -4.37 -1.85
CA GLU A 19 18.86 -4.86 -2.35
C GLU A 19 20.00 -4.05 -1.72
N TRP A 20 20.83 -4.74 -0.96
CA TRP A 20 22.00 -4.16 -0.32
C TRP A 20 23.21 -5.06 -0.50
N LYS A 21 24.34 -4.48 -0.95
CA LYS A 21 25.60 -5.20 -1.21
C LYS A 21 25.41 -6.42 -2.14
N GLY A 22 24.55 -6.28 -3.16
CA GLY A 22 24.28 -7.32 -4.14
C GLY A 22 23.40 -8.47 -3.63
N ARG A 23 22.73 -8.30 -2.49
CA ARG A 23 21.78 -9.28 -1.94
C ARG A 23 20.40 -8.64 -1.78
N ALA A 24 19.42 -9.27 -2.40
CA ALA A 24 18.02 -8.95 -2.17
C ALA A 24 17.51 -9.71 -0.94
N GLN A 25 16.81 -9.01 -0.06
CA GLN A 25 16.28 -9.59 1.17
C GLN A 25 14.97 -8.92 1.58
N CYS A 26 14.10 -9.70 2.21
CA CYS A 26 12.87 -9.19 2.78
C CYS A 26 13.18 -8.38 4.05
N LEU A 27 12.49 -7.25 4.23
CA LEU A 27 12.61 -6.46 5.44
C LEU A 27 11.92 -7.18 6.60
N GLU A 28 12.69 -7.48 7.62
CA GLU A 28 12.16 -7.93 8.90
C GLU A 28 12.01 -6.73 9.85
N TYR A 29 10.80 -6.55 10.37
CA TYR A 29 10.47 -5.48 11.31
C TYR A 29 10.87 -5.87 12.75
N PRO A 30 10.88 -4.91 13.71
CA PRO A 30 11.29 -5.18 15.10
C PRO A 30 10.50 -6.28 15.81
N ASN A 31 9.33 -6.63 15.33
CA ASN A 31 8.50 -7.73 15.86
C ASN A 31 8.83 -9.11 15.28
N GLY A 32 9.89 -9.25 14.49
CA GLY A 32 10.31 -10.49 13.83
C GLY A 32 9.44 -10.89 12.62
N LYS A 33 8.56 -10.02 12.12
CA LYS A 33 7.70 -10.29 10.98
C LYS A 33 8.16 -9.53 9.74
N ASN A 34 7.89 -10.09 8.58
CA ASN A 34 8.18 -9.48 7.28
C ASN A 34 7.00 -8.70 6.70
N LEU A 35 5.83 -8.79 7.32
CA LEU A 35 4.64 -8.04 6.95
C LEU A 35 4.39 -6.92 7.96
N LEU A 36 4.15 -5.72 7.43
CA LEU A 36 3.77 -4.53 8.19
C LEU A 36 2.27 -4.31 8.03
N PRO A 37 1.45 -4.41 9.08
CA PRO A 37 0.05 -3.99 8.99
C PRO A 37 -0.06 -2.54 8.52
N SER A 38 -0.90 -2.27 7.53
CA SER A 38 -1.11 -0.93 6.95
C SER A 38 -2.02 -0.08 7.84
N TYR A 39 -1.61 0.11 9.09
CA TYR A 39 -2.30 0.82 10.16
C TYR A 39 -1.43 1.95 10.67
N VAL A 40 -2.02 3.14 10.82
CA VAL A 40 -1.33 4.32 11.38
C VAL A 40 -2.17 4.92 12.49
N GLU A 41 -1.60 5.07 13.67
CA GLU A 41 -2.18 5.79 14.80
C GLU A 41 -1.60 7.20 14.86
N TYR A 42 -2.47 8.20 15.01
CA TYR A 42 -2.11 9.60 15.17
C TYR A 42 -2.35 10.03 16.61
N LYS A 43 -1.27 10.25 17.35
CA LYS A 43 -1.35 10.63 18.76
C LYS A 43 -1.62 12.12 18.94
N SER A 44 -2.10 12.48 20.12
CA SER A 44 -2.40 13.88 20.50
C SER A 44 -1.15 14.77 20.56
N ASP A 45 0.03 14.18 20.83
CA ASP A 45 1.32 14.89 20.84
C ASP A 45 1.87 15.17 19.43
N GLY A 46 1.15 14.75 18.38
CA GLY A 46 1.57 14.90 16.98
C GLY A 46 2.39 13.75 16.44
N SER A 47 2.84 12.81 17.28
CA SER A 47 3.58 11.63 16.83
C SER A 47 2.68 10.61 16.14
N THR A 48 3.28 9.74 15.34
CA THR A 48 2.59 8.63 14.65
C THR A 48 3.18 7.29 15.06
N VAL A 49 2.34 6.28 15.11
CA VAL A 49 2.74 4.88 15.30
C VAL A 49 2.24 4.08 14.13
N VAL A 50 3.10 3.24 13.53
CA VAL A 50 2.78 2.47 12.33
C VAL A 50 2.84 0.97 12.62
N GLY A 51 1.99 0.21 11.96
CA GLY A 51 2.09 -1.25 11.92
C GLY A 51 1.41 -1.96 13.08
N SER A 52 2.06 -2.99 13.61
CA SER A 52 1.47 -3.94 14.57
C SER A 52 1.02 -3.29 15.88
N ILE A 53 1.71 -2.24 16.33
CA ILE A 53 1.33 -1.51 17.55
C ILE A 53 0.07 -0.70 17.28
N ALA A 54 0.01 0.04 16.18
CA ALA A 54 -1.18 0.77 15.77
C ALA A 54 -2.39 -0.17 15.63
N LYS A 55 -2.21 -1.32 14.97
CA LYS A 55 -3.27 -2.33 14.84
C LYS A 55 -3.81 -2.83 16.19
N LYS A 56 -2.95 -3.05 17.18
CA LYS A 56 -3.37 -3.42 18.55
C LYS A 56 -4.15 -2.29 19.22
N ASN A 57 -3.71 -1.06 19.02
CA ASN A 57 -4.31 0.13 19.64
C ASN A 57 -5.70 0.48 19.05
N LEU A 58 -6.08 -0.08 17.90
CA LEU A 58 -7.42 0.11 17.32
C LEU A 58 -8.55 -0.21 18.33
N ARG A 59 -8.31 -1.14 19.24
CA ARG A 59 -9.30 -1.57 20.27
C ARG A 59 -9.30 -0.68 21.52
N LEU A 60 -8.39 0.27 21.61
CA LEU A 60 -8.31 1.16 22.77
C LEU A 60 -9.35 2.29 22.65
N PRO A 61 -9.98 2.68 23.75
CA PRO A 61 -10.88 3.84 23.77
C PRO A 61 -10.17 5.10 23.28
N LYS A 62 -10.83 5.90 22.44
CA LYS A 62 -10.33 7.15 21.87
C LYS A 62 -9.07 7.00 20.98
N SER A 63 -8.80 5.81 20.50
CA SER A 63 -7.72 5.59 19.54
C SER A 63 -8.01 6.28 18.23
N CYS A 64 -6.99 6.98 17.68
CA CYS A 64 -7.05 7.61 16.36
C CYS A 64 -6.28 6.76 15.33
N VAL A 65 -6.64 5.51 15.20
CA VAL A 65 -6.05 4.58 14.23
C VAL A 65 -6.82 4.63 12.92
N ILE A 66 -6.10 4.77 11.81
CA ILE A 66 -6.63 4.76 10.44
C ILE A 66 -6.03 3.57 9.70
N HIS A 67 -6.85 2.89 8.90
CA HIS A 67 -6.46 1.75 8.06
C HIS A 67 -7.31 1.66 6.79
N ASN A 68 -7.04 0.70 5.90
CA ASN A 68 -7.77 0.46 4.64
C ASN A 68 -7.76 1.64 3.65
N THR A 69 -6.83 2.57 3.78
CA THR A 69 -6.83 3.85 3.04
C THR A 69 -6.48 3.73 1.57
N LYS A 70 -5.88 2.62 1.13
CA LYS A 70 -5.54 2.39 -0.28
C LYS A 70 -6.78 2.43 -1.18
N ARG A 71 -7.94 2.03 -0.66
CA ARG A 71 -9.23 2.08 -1.38
C ARG A 71 -9.75 3.50 -1.58
N LEU A 72 -9.23 4.49 -0.83
CA LEU A 72 -9.67 5.89 -0.86
C LEU A 72 -8.66 6.83 -1.55
N ILE A 73 -7.40 6.39 -1.71
CA ILE A 73 -6.34 7.25 -2.24
C ILE A 73 -6.67 7.72 -3.67
N GLY A 74 -6.57 9.02 -3.89
CA GLY A 74 -6.82 9.63 -5.22
C GLY A 74 -8.27 9.71 -5.66
N LYS A 75 -9.23 9.13 -4.91
CA LYS A 75 -10.66 9.12 -5.27
C LYS A 75 -11.39 10.39 -4.83
N GLU A 76 -12.53 10.67 -5.47
CA GLU A 76 -13.47 11.69 -5.04
C GLU A 76 -14.37 11.13 -3.93
N PHE A 77 -14.81 12.00 -2.99
CA PHE A 77 -15.63 11.57 -1.87
C PHE A 77 -16.96 10.97 -2.30
N ASP A 78 -17.62 11.57 -3.32
CA ASP A 78 -18.94 11.14 -3.81
C ASP A 78 -18.90 9.88 -4.68
N CYS A 79 -17.71 9.29 -4.87
CA CYS A 79 -17.54 8.04 -5.58
C CYS A 79 -18.27 6.90 -4.83
N PRO A 80 -19.12 6.09 -5.49
CA PRO A 80 -19.88 5.01 -4.84
C PRO A 80 -18.98 4.07 -4.01
N GLU A 81 -17.80 3.75 -4.53
CA GLU A 81 -16.82 2.89 -3.87
C GLU A 81 -16.29 3.52 -2.57
N VAL A 82 -16.16 4.85 -2.52
CA VAL A 82 -15.74 5.57 -1.32
C VAL A 82 -16.83 5.51 -0.27
N GLN A 83 -18.10 5.70 -0.67
CA GLN A 83 -19.24 5.67 0.24
C GLN A 83 -19.41 4.32 0.94
N VAL A 84 -19.13 3.22 0.25
CA VAL A 84 -19.11 1.87 0.84
C VAL A 84 -18.04 1.75 1.92
N MET A 85 -16.91 2.43 1.75
CA MET A 85 -15.73 2.29 2.62
C MET A 85 -15.67 3.27 3.79
N VAL A 86 -16.49 4.33 3.78
CA VAL A 86 -16.47 5.41 4.79
C VAL A 86 -16.51 4.87 6.23
N ASN A 87 -17.29 3.80 6.47
CA ASN A 87 -17.45 3.24 7.81
C ASN A 87 -16.41 2.16 8.19
N SER A 88 -15.56 1.74 7.26
CA SER A 88 -14.62 0.62 7.45
C SER A 88 -13.17 1.04 7.73
N CYS A 89 -12.89 2.34 7.83
CA CYS A 89 -11.53 2.87 7.92
C CYS A 89 -11.03 3.15 9.34
N GLY A 90 -11.82 2.85 10.35
CA GLY A 90 -11.47 3.03 11.76
C GLY A 90 -11.69 4.44 12.32
N GLN A 91 -11.86 5.47 11.46
CA GLN A 91 -12.18 6.84 11.83
C GLN A 91 -13.24 7.41 10.89
N PRO A 92 -14.05 8.38 11.33
CA PRO A 92 -15.01 9.07 10.46
C PRO A 92 -14.32 9.70 9.26
N VAL A 93 -14.92 9.52 8.09
CA VAL A 93 -14.46 10.10 6.82
C VAL A 93 -15.45 11.18 6.38
N GLU A 94 -14.94 12.35 6.08
CA GLU A 94 -15.70 13.52 5.65
C GLU A 94 -15.21 14.02 4.30
N SER A 95 -16.02 14.86 3.63
CA SER A 95 -15.63 15.51 2.39
C SER A 95 -14.97 16.86 2.68
N ILE A 96 -13.72 17.05 2.25
CA ILE A 96 -13.08 18.37 2.20
C ILE A 96 -12.67 18.63 0.75
N PHE A 97 -13.22 19.68 0.16
CA PHE A 97 -13.01 20.01 -1.27
C PHE A 97 -13.27 18.82 -2.22
N GLY A 98 -14.31 18.00 -1.92
CA GLY A 98 -14.66 16.83 -2.72
C GLY A 98 -13.76 15.60 -2.50
N LYS A 99 -12.80 15.66 -1.58
CA LYS A 99 -11.87 14.55 -1.29
C LYS A 99 -12.17 13.92 0.06
N PRO A 100 -11.99 12.58 0.20
CA PRO A 100 -12.16 11.89 1.47
C PRO A 100 -11.03 12.28 2.44
N VAL A 101 -11.41 12.68 3.64
CA VAL A 101 -10.49 13.10 4.71
C VAL A 101 -10.96 12.50 6.03
N PHE A 102 -10.05 11.97 6.81
CA PHE A 102 -10.31 11.49 8.16
C PHE A 102 -10.29 12.66 9.14
N ASN A 103 -11.37 12.83 9.89
CA ASN A 103 -11.45 13.83 10.94
C ASN A 103 -11.13 13.19 12.29
N LEU A 104 -9.99 13.55 12.87
CA LEU A 104 -9.59 13.05 14.17
C LEU A 104 -10.25 13.86 15.29
N ASN A 105 -10.53 13.20 16.41
CA ASN A 105 -11.18 13.80 17.59
C ASN A 105 -10.43 15.01 18.19
N ASN A 106 -9.20 15.27 17.73
CA ASN A 106 -8.38 16.41 18.15
C ASN A 106 -8.39 17.57 17.15
N GLY A 107 -9.30 17.56 16.17
CA GLY A 107 -9.43 18.59 15.13
C GLY A 107 -8.39 18.51 14.00
N ARG A 108 -7.55 17.48 13.96
CA ARG A 108 -6.64 17.25 12.84
C ARG A 108 -7.34 16.49 11.73
N THR A 109 -7.07 16.89 10.50
CA THR A 109 -7.54 16.19 9.30
C THR A 109 -6.40 15.42 8.64
N ILE A 110 -6.66 14.17 8.27
CA ILE A 110 -5.66 13.27 7.68
C ILE A 110 -6.20 12.76 6.34
N THR A 111 -5.44 12.93 5.28
CA THR A 111 -5.78 12.38 3.95
C THR A 111 -5.31 10.93 3.82
N PRO A 112 -5.91 10.14 2.91
CA PRO A 112 -5.40 8.81 2.57
C PRO A 112 -3.93 8.82 2.13
N GLY A 113 -3.50 9.86 1.40
CA GLY A 113 -2.11 10.05 1.00
C GLY A 113 -1.17 10.25 2.18
N MET A 114 -1.57 10.99 3.22
CA MET A 114 -0.76 11.14 4.45
C MET A 114 -0.58 9.80 5.19
N VAL A 115 -1.59 8.94 5.20
CA VAL A 115 -1.48 7.59 5.79
C VAL A 115 -0.48 6.74 4.99
N ALA A 116 -0.59 6.74 3.67
CA ALA A 116 0.34 6.05 2.78
C ALA A 116 1.78 6.56 2.97
N SER A 117 1.97 7.88 3.04
CA SER A 117 3.28 8.51 3.27
C SER A 117 3.90 8.06 4.61
N ASN A 118 3.12 8.01 5.69
CA ASN A 118 3.62 7.55 7.00
C ASN A 118 4.05 6.07 6.97
N ILE A 119 3.31 5.21 6.26
CA ILE A 119 3.69 3.79 6.08
C ILE A 119 5.00 3.68 5.31
N ILE A 120 5.10 4.37 4.16
CA ILE A 120 6.30 4.38 3.32
C ILE A 120 7.51 4.90 4.10
N LYS A 121 7.33 6.03 4.81
CA LYS A 121 8.38 6.62 5.64
C LYS A 121 8.88 5.65 6.70
N TYR A 122 7.97 4.99 7.44
CA TYR A 122 8.33 4.01 8.46
C TYR A 122 9.15 2.84 7.88
N ILE A 123 8.76 2.35 6.69
CA ILE A 123 9.50 1.29 5.98
C ILE A 123 10.90 1.77 5.63
N LEU A 124 11.02 2.97 5.05
CA LEU A 124 12.30 3.53 4.62
C LEU A 124 13.22 3.83 5.81
N ASP A 125 12.69 4.37 6.90
CA ASP A 125 13.45 4.62 8.13
C ASP A 125 13.98 3.28 8.71
N THR A 126 13.17 2.22 8.70
CA THR A 126 13.59 0.87 9.15
C THR A 126 14.69 0.29 8.25
N VAL A 127 14.61 0.49 6.93
CA VAL A 127 15.68 0.09 6.00
C VAL A 127 16.95 0.91 6.24
N GLU A 128 16.83 2.23 6.46
CA GLU A 128 17.95 3.11 6.74
C GLU A 128 18.67 2.71 8.04
N GLU A 129 17.92 2.38 9.08
CA GLU A 129 18.49 1.87 10.35
C GLU A 129 19.30 0.58 10.13
N LYS A 130 18.79 -0.36 9.33
CA LYS A 130 19.48 -1.63 9.04
C LYS A 130 20.71 -1.47 8.13
N CYS A 131 20.68 -0.54 7.18
CA CYS A 131 21.72 -0.39 6.15
C CYS A 131 22.71 0.74 6.46
N GLY A 132 22.37 1.64 7.39
CA GLY A 132 23.17 2.82 7.74
C GLY A 132 23.15 3.91 6.67
N ARG A 133 22.17 3.89 5.74
CA ARG A 133 22.06 4.86 4.66
C ARG A 133 20.69 4.89 4.01
N LYS A 134 20.37 6.03 3.38
CA LYS A 134 19.12 6.22 2.63
C LYS A 134 19.10 5.45 1.31
N ALA A 135 17.90 5.04 0.91
CA ALA A 135 17.65 4.43 -0.39
C ALA A 135 18.09 5.33 -1.55
N THR A 136 18.73 4.73 -2.54
CA THR A 136 19.14 5.42 -3.79
C THR A 136 18.04 5.34 -4.85
N GLN A 137 17.14 4.36 -4.73
CA GLN A 137 15.97 4.17 -5.59
C GLN A 137 14.87 3.49 -4.76
N VAL A 138 13.64 3.93 -4.94
CA VAL A 138 12.44 3.39 -4.28
C VAL A 138 11.42 3.06 -5.35
N CYS A 139 11.02 1.79 -5.42
CA CYS A 139 9.92 1.33 -6.25
C CYS A 139 8.71 1.05 -5.35
N VAL A 140 7.54 1.57 -5.68
CA VAL A 140 6.29 1.27 -4.99
C VAL A 140 5.33 0.66 -5.99
N THR A 141 4.71 -0.47 -5.64
CA THR A 141 3.75 -1.11 -6.52
C THR A 141 2.33 -0.59 -6.29
N ILE A 142 1.57 -0.56 -7.37
CA ILE A 142 0.16 -0.16 -7.40
C ILE A 142 -0.65 -1.15 -8.23
N PRO A 143 -1.97 -1.30 -7.97
CA PRO A 143 -2.85 -2.10 -8.80
C PRO A 143 -2.86 -1.65 -10.25
N ALA A 144 -3.01 -2.58 -11.19
CA ALA A 144 -3.05 -2.27 -12.62
C ALA A 144 -4.24 -1.37 -13.00
N HIS A 145 -5.35 -1.49 -12.27
CA HIS A 145 -6.57 -0.72 -12.48
C HIS A 145 -6.53 0.72 -11.94
N PHE A 146 -5.47 1.13 -11.22
CA PHE A 146 -5.36 2.49 -10.70
C PHE A 146 -5.40 3.53 -11.82
N ASP A 147 -6.31 4.48 -11.70
CA ASP A 147 -6.41 5.63 -12.60
C ASP A 147 -5.28 6.65 -12.36
N ASN A 148 -5.23 7.69 -13.20
CA ASN A 148 -4.19 8.71 -13.09
C ASN A 148 -4.23 9.50 -11.78
N ASN A 149 -5.41 9.71 -11.17
CA ASN A 149 -5.54 10.40 -9.91
C ASN A 149 -4.96 9.56 -8.77
N GLN A 150 -5.26 8.26 -8.76
CA GLN A 150 -4.74 7.31 -7.78
C GLN A 150 -3.21 7.14 -7.91
N ARG A 151 -2.69 7.05 -9.15
CA ARG A 151 -1.25 7.01 -9.44
C ARG A 151 -0.55 8.28 -8.95
N THR A 152 -1.10 9.45 -9.26
CA THR A 152 -0.55 10.74 -8.84
C THR A 152 -0.58 10.89 -7.32
N ALA A 153 -1.69 10.52 -6.67
CA ALA A 153 -1.79 10.59 -5.21
C ALA A 153 -0.82 9.64 -4.51
N THR A 154 -0.59 8.44 -5.07
CA THR A 154 0.41 7.51 -4.54
C THR A 154 1.83 8.05 -4.77
N TYR A 155 2.13 8.61 -5.94
CA TYR A 155 3.41 9.26 -6.21
C TYR A 155 3.67 10.40 -5.22
N GLN A 156 2.68 11.26 -4.99
CA GLN A 156 2.81 12.35 -4.02
C GLN A 156 3.06 11.82 -2.60
N ALA A 157 2.41 10.74 -2.19
CA ALA A 157 2.66 10.12 -0.88
C ALA A 157 4.11 9.62 -0.72
N ILE A 158 4.75 9.18 -1.81
CA ILE A 158 6.17 8.78 -1.80
C ILE A 158 7.08 10.02 -1.68
N VAL A 159 6.75 11.11 -2.36
CA VAL A 159 7.46 12.40 -2.24
C VAL A 159 7.34 12.92 -0.80
N ASP A 160 6.13 12.91 -0.23
CA ASP A 160 5.84 13.35 1.14
C ASP A 160 6.53 12.46 2.19
N ALA A 161 6.84 11.20 1.87
CA ALA A 161 7.67 10.32 2.69
C ALA A 161 9.17 10.71 2.68
N GLY A 162 9.56 11.72 1.90
CA GLY A 162 10.92 12.26 1.80
C GLY A 162 11.78 11.61 0.72
N VAL A 163 11.20 10.92 -0.24
CA VAL A 163 11.93 10.35 -1.38
C VAL A 163 12.07 11.41 -2.48
N PRO A 164 13.28 11.75 -2.94
CA PRO A 164 13.47 12.64 -4.08
C PRO A 164 12.82 12.07 -5.34
N GLU A 165 12.16 12.92 -6.13
CA GLU A 165 11.39 12.53 -7.32
C GLU A 165 12.20 11.69 -8.31
N ASN A 166 13.47 12.04 -8.53
CA ASN A 166 14.37 11.32 -9.45
C ASN A 166 14.78 9.92 -8.95
N ARG A 167 14.31 9.50 -7.78
CA ARG A 167 14.55 8.17 -7.19
C ARG A 167 13.30 7.31 -7.13
N ILE A 168 12.15 7.85 -7.51
CA ILE A 168 10.86 7.17 -7.44
C ILE A 168 10.62 6.38 -8.71
N VAL A 169 10.16 5.16 -8.54
CA VAL A 169 9.60 4.30 -9.60
C VAL A 169 8.23 3.82 -9.11
N ILE A 170 7.24 3.86 -9.98
CA ILE A 170 5.94 3.20 -9.74
C ILE A 170 5.81 2.06 -10.73
N GLU A 171 5.46 0.87 -10.23
CA GLU A 171 5.26 -0.31 -11.05
C GLU A 171 3.88 -0.94 -10.77
N ASN A 172 3.33 -1.67 -11.72
CA ASN A 172 2.09 -2.40 -11.52
C ASN A 172 2.34 -3.67 -10.69
N GLU A 173 1.46 -3.98 -9.75
CA GLU A 173 1.53 -5.19 -8.90
C GLU A 173 1.65 -6.48 -9.72
N PRO A 174 0.83 -6.70 -10.77
CA PRO A 174 0.96 -7.92 -11.57
C PRO A 174 2.28 -8.00 -12.34
N THR A 175 2.86 -6.87 -12.75
CA THR A 175 4.19 -6.84 -13.37
C THR A 175 5.27 -7.26 -12.38
N ALA A 176 5.23 -6.71 -11.17
CA ALA A 176 6.17 -7.06 -10.11
C ALA A 176 6.06 -8.55 -9.71
N ALA A 177 4.84 -9.09 -9.65
CA ALA A 177 4.60 -10.50 -9.39
C ALA A 177 5.19 -11.38 -10.50
N ALA A 178 4.97 -11.05 -11.77
CA ALA A 178 5.52 -11.79 -12.91
C ALA A 178 7.06 -11.80 -12.90
N ILE A 179 7.68 -10.65 -12.59
CA ILE A 179 9.15 -10.54 -12.44
C ILE A 179 9.64 -11.45 -11.30
N CYS A 180 8.96 -11.44 -10.16
CA CYS A 180 9.36 -12.22 -8.99
C CYS A 180 9.34 -13.74 -9.25
N TYR A 181 8.42 -14.22 -10.08
CA TYR A 181 8.34 -15.63 -10.48
C TYR A 181 9.39 -16.04 -11.54
N GLY A 182 10.36 -15.18 -11.84
CA GLY A 182 11.46 -15.51 -12.76
C GLY A 182 11.06 -15.50 -14.23
N LEU A 183 9.95 -14.86 -14.54
CA LEU A 183 9.53 -14.58 -15.92
C LEU A 183 10.32 -13.39 -16.47
N ASP A 184 11.64 -13.46 -16.27
CA ASP A 184 12.59 -12.44 -16.65
C ASP A 184 12.96 -12.50 -18.14
N ASN A 185 13.95 -11.72 -18.52
CA ASN A 185 14.38 -11.38 -19.88
C ASN A 185 14.58 -12.53 -20.89
N ASN A 186 14.46 -13.79 -20.49
CA ASN A 186 14.57 -14.95 -21.37
C ASN A 186 13.20 -15.49 -21.83
N ALA A 187 12.11 -15.01 -21.26
CA ALA A 187 10.78 -15.38 -21.69
C ALA A 187 10.40 -14.59 -22.96
N THR A 188 10.52 -15.23 -24.12
CA THR A 188 10.06 -14.67 -25.38
C THR A 188 8.64 -15.11 -25.67
N ASN A 189 7.72 -14.12 -25.82
CA ASN A 189 6.31 -14.36 -26.21
C ASN A 189 5.52 -15.26 -25.25
N VAL A 190 5.51 -14.92 -23.96
CA VAL A 190 4.74 -15.63 -22.93
C VAL A 190 3.54 -14.77 -22.51
N ARG A 191 2.38 -15.41 -22.32
CA ARG A 191 1.24 -14.82 -21.60
C ARG A 191 1.16 -15.38 -20.19
N VAL A 192 0.97 -14.50 -19.23
CA VAL A 192 0.90 -14.82 -17.81
C VAL A 192 -0.42 -14.34 -17.27
N LEU A 193 -1.12 -15.19 -16.54
CA LEU A 193 -2.25 -14.81 -15.72
C LEU A 193 -1.75 -14.63 -14.29
N VAL A 194 -1.96 -13.43 -13.73
CA VAL A 194 -1.73 -13.12 -12.33
C VAL A 194 -3.09 -13.07 -11.65
N TYR A 195 -3.26 -13.92 -10.63
CA TYR A 195 -4.44 -14.00 -9.78
C TYR A 195 -4.03 -13.49 -8.40
N ASP A 196 -4.47 -12.29 -8.04
CA ASP A 196 -4.13 -11.63 -6.79
C ASP A 196 -5.38 -11.46 -5.92
N LEU A 197 -5.50 -12.29 -4.89
CA LEU A 197 -6.53 -12.17 -3.86
C LEU A 197 -5.87 -11.61 -2.60
N GLY A 198 -5.94 -10.29 -2.45
CA GLY A 198 -5.39 -9.57 -1.33
C GLY A 198 -6.28 -9.56 -0.09
N GLY A 199 -5.91 -8.73 0.89
CA GLY A 199 -6.73 -8.53 2.09
C GLY A 199 -7.94 -7.65 1.86
N GLY A 200 -7.99 -6.88 0.78
CA GLY A 200 -9.04 -5.91 0.52
C GLY A 200 -9.46 -5.77 -0.94
N THR A 201 -8.71 -6.33 -1.89
CA THR A 201 -9.03 -6.32 -3.32
C THR A 201 -8.79 -7.70 -3.90
N PHE A 202 -9.50 -8.00 -4.96
CA PHE A 202 -9.27 -9.14 -5.83
C PHE A 202 -8.98 -8.63 -7.23
N ASP A 203 -7.82 -8.98 -7.78
CA ASP A 203 -7.35 -8.55 -9.08
C ASP A 203 -6.91 -9.75 -9.91
N VAL A 204 -7.36 -9.81 -11.16
CA VAL A 204 -6.89 -10.77 -12.16
C VAL A 204 -6.34 -9.98 -13.33
N SER A 205 -5.09 -10.25 -13.69
CA SER A 205 -4.45 -9.56 -14.81
C SER A 205 -3.86 -10.56 -15.79
N ILE A 206 -3.97 -10.27 -17.08
CA ILE A 206 -3.26 -10.99 -18.14
C ILE A 206 -2.14 -10.09 -18.65
N LEU A 207 -0.92 -10.60 -18.61
CA LEU A 207 0.27 -9.89 -19.09
C LEU A 207 0.85 -10.64 -20.29
N SER A 208 1.31 -9.86 -21.28
CA SER A 208 2.21 -10.36 -22.33
C SER A 208 3.65 -9.96 -21.99
N ILE A 209 4.56 -10.93 -22.08
CA ILE A 209 6.00 -10.68 -21.98
C ILE A 209 6.57 -10.87 -23.38
N ARG A 210 7.12 -9.81 -23.97
CA ARG A 210 7.69 -9.81 -25.32
C ARG A 210 9.06 -9.13 -25.28
N ASN A 211 10.10 -9.88 -25.65
CA ASN A 211 11.48 -9.36 -25.67
C ASN A 211 11.94 -8.68 -24.38
N GLY A 212 11.50 -9.21 -23.21
CA GLY A 212 11.81 -8.65 -21.90
C GLY A 212 10.97 -7.42 -21.50
N GLU A 213 10.00 -7.03 -22.32
CA GLU A 213 9.02 -5.97 -21.97
C GLU A 213 7.73 -6.61 -21.46
N TYR A 214 7.17 -6.01 -20.40
CA TYR A 214 5.95 -6.45 -19.73
C TYR A 214 4.81 -5.51 -20.08
N HIS A 215 3.73 -6.06 -20.64
CA HIS A 215 2.53 -5.32 -20.97
C HIS A 215 1.34 -5.96 -20.27
N VAL A 216 0.58 -5.17 -19.52
CA VAL A 216 -0.72 -5.58 -19.01
C VAL A 216 -1.72 -5.50 -20.15
N ASP A 217 -2.12 -6.66 -20.70
CA ASP A 217 -3.04 -6.74 -21.83
C ASP A 217 -4.47 -6.41 -21.39
N THR A 218 -4.87 -6.94 -20.24
CA THR A 218 -6.18 -6.69 -19.63
C THR A 218 -6.14 -6.99 -18.14
N TYR A 219 -7.06 -6.39 -17.42
CA TYR A 219 -7.30 -6.67 -16.00
C TYR A 219 -8.80 -6.66 -15.72
N GLU A 220 -9.21 -7.39 -14.71
CA GLU A 220 -10.55 -7.43 -14.14
C GLU A 220 -10.44 -7.71 -12.66
N GLY A 221 -11.44 -7.37 -11.85
CA GLY A 221 -11.37 -7.60 -10.43
C GLY A 221 -12.54 -7.01 -9.67
N ASP A 222 -12.47 -7.18 -8.35
CA ASP A 222 -13.42 -6.58 -7.42
C ASP A 222 -12.66 -5.79 -6.34
N PRO A 223 -12.76 -4.45 -6.32
CA PRO A 223 -12.07 -3.61 -5.34
C PRO A 223 -12.65 -3.74 -3.92
N HIS A 224 -13.73 -4.50 -3.75
CA HIS A 224 -14.40 -4.74 -2.47
C HIS A 224 -14.41 -6.21 -2.04
N LEU A 225 -13.60 -7.07 -2.70
CA LEU A 225 -13.47 -8.48 -2.37
C LEU A 225 -12.05 -8.78 -1.90
N GLY A 226 -11.90 -9.27 -0.68
CA GLY A 226 -10.62 -9.68 -0.12
C GLY A 226 -10.77 -10.40 1.21
N GLY A 227 -9.66 -10.73 1.85
CA GLY A 227 -9.66 -11.46 3.12
C GLY A 227 -10.46 -10.79 4.23
N ALA A 228 -10.50 -9.45 4.27
CA ALA A 228 -11.30 -8.71 5.27
C ALA A 228 -12.80 -8.91 5.08
N ASP A 229 -13.27 -9.06 3.83
CA ASP A 229 -14.69 -9.27 3.52
C ASP A 229 -15.10 -10.71 3.89
N PHE A 230 -14.18 -11.67 3.75
CA PHE A 230 -14.39 -13.04 4.24
C PHE A 230 -14.47 -13.10 5.77
N ASP A 231 -13.58 -12.38 6.46
CA ASP A 231 -13.59 -12.29 7.93
C ASP A 231 -14.91 -11.67 8.43
N GLU A 232 -15.40 -10.62 7.75
CA GLU A 232 -16.69 -9.98 8.08
C GLU A 232 -17.88 -10.91 7.82
N ALA A 233 -17.87 -11.64 6.70
CA ALA A 233 -18.93 -12.62 6.41
C ALA A 233 -19.00 -13.73 7.46
N LEU A 234 -17.84 -14.22 7.93
CA LEU A 234 -17.76 -15.20 9.02
C LEU A 234 -18.27 -14.61 10.33
N LEU A 235 -17.93 -13.36 10.65
CA LEU A 235 -18.40 -12.69 11.88
C LEU A 235 -19.92 -12.59 11.89
N ARG A 236 -20.55 -12.13 10.80
CA ARG A 236 -22.00 -12.06 10.67
C ARG A 236 -22.70 -13.42 10.76
N TRP A 237 -22.01 -14.49 10.38
CA TRP A 237 -22.56 -15.84 10.48
C TRP A 237 -22.52 -16.38 11.92
N ILE A 238 -21.58 -15.91 12.74
CA ILE A 238 -21.41 -16.31 14.14
C ILE A 238 -22.37 -15.54 15.06
N GLU A 239 -22.74 -14.31 14.72
CA GLU A 239 -23.72 -13.48 15.45
C GLU A 239 -25.16 -13.95 15.25
#